data_dcc13a8d4ef1534fc78ddb53ac17231d
#
_entry.id   dcc13a8d4ef1534fc78ddb53ac17231d
#
_cell.length_a   1.000
_cell.length_b   1.000
_cell.length_c   1.000
_cell.angle_alpha   90.00
_cell.angle_beta   90.00
_cell.angle_gamma   90.00
#
_symmetry.space_group_name_H-M   'P 1'
#
loop_
_entity.id
_entity.type
_entity.pdbx_description
1 polymer ?
#
loop_
_entity_poly.entity_id
_entity_poly.type
_entity_poly.pdbx_seq_one_letter_code
_entity_poly.pdbx_strand_id
1 'polypeptide(L)'
;RAGQGFLSQSSKCIHFGLGPTTATINMQIRWPDGSIDSFQKISTNKRYVIDQQNPKPVEMRSRNEPIELSPSAAQRNEPQSTARTPAITLFKAPNFTFQTKEGKRIILPQGKPLLINLWATWCAPCIKELADLSDHEELLRKSGIDVIAINVDQLSNTDIDPEKISEVLKKLKFPFLARNATEPMIDLLQRLHDQLIGLNEPLPIPSSFLIDASGNLSVIYKGPLEVDQLIADKDHSTGTLNERIIRSAQIKGTTIKHPKSMQRSSDHEASIHSRHGRNWLMAGNMEGSIYHYSMAHGLDPQSQTISSNLALSHFNMAAQLNSKTNQIAAIFHYRSGLKYQPKNQAARNNLAWILATSSEEQIRNPKEALKMANLLNQETDKK
;
A
#
# COMPACT_ATOMS: atom_id res chain seq x y z
N ARG A 1 -11.40 5.47 -28.33
CA ARG A 1 -10.43 5.63 -27.23
C ARG A 1 -9.41 6.67 -27.66
N ALA A 2 -9.25 7.73 -26.87
CA ALA A 2 -8.24 8.75 -27.09
C ALA A 2 -7.16 8.62 -26.01
N GLY A 3 -5.87 8.58 -26.41
CA GLY A 3 -4.75 8.44 -25.49
C GLY A 3 -4.33 6.99 -25.27
N GLN A 4 -3.65 6.40 -26.22
CA GLN A 4 -3.01 5.09 -26.09
C GLN A 4 -1.52 5.25 -26.41
N GLY A 5 -0.69 5.06 -25.40
CA GLY A 5 0.75 5.06 -25.55
C GLY A 5 1.43 5.25 -24.20
N PHE A 6 2.48 4.47 -23.93
CA PHE A 6 3.18 4.50 -22.64
C PHE A 6 3.89 5.83 -22.36
N LEU A 7 4.50 6.43 -23.37
CA LEU A 7 5.19 7.74 -23.29
C LEU A 7 4.74 8.73 -24.37
N SER A 8 3.64 8.41 -25.07
CA SER A 8 3.09 9.26 -26.11
C SER A 8 1.59 9.38 -25.97
N GLN A 9 1.06 10.56 -26.23
CA GLN A 9 -0.37 10.79 -26.26
C GLN A 9 -0.79 10.94 -27.71
N SER A 10 -1.69 10.08 -28.19
CA SER A 10 -2.35 10.24 -29.47
C SER A 10 -3.21 11.49 -29.47
N SER A 11 -3.46 12.08 -30.62
CA SER A 11 -4.41 13.18 -30.78
C SER A 11 -5.75 12.79 -30.11
N LYS A 12 -6.32 13.75 -29.37
CA LYS A 12 -7.69 13.61 -28.81
C LYS A 12 -8.79 13.67 -29.86
N CYS A 13 -8.41 13.86 -31.14
CA CYS A 13 -9.35 13.81 -32.24
C CYS A 13 -9.72 12.35 -32.56
N ILE A 14 -11.03 12.10 -32.59
CA ILE A 14 -11.57 10.83 -33.04
C ILE A 14 -12.07 11.05 -34.47
N HIS A 15 -11.59 10.26 -35.41
CA HIS A 15 -11.98 10.34 -36.82
C HIS A 15 -12.95 9.21 -37.16
N PHE A 16 -14.08 9.56 -37.80
CA PHE A 16 -15.08 8.62 -38.27
C PHE A 16 -15.17 8.66 -39.79
N GLY A 17 -14.87 7.56 -40.45
CA GLY A 17 -15.10 7.40 -41.90
C GLY A 17 -16.58 7.12 -42.17
N LEU A 18 -17.27 8.04 -42.83
CA LEU A 18 -18.72 7.93 -43.13
C LEU A 18 -18.98 7.62 -44.60
N GLY A 19 -17.95 7.25 -45.38
CA GLY A 19 -18.03 7.07 -46.81
C GLY A 19 -18.39 8.38 -47.54
N PRO A 20 -19.06 8.32 -48.70
CA PRO A 20 -19.40 9.50 -49.51
C PRO A 20 -20.60 10.28 -48.99
N THR A 21 -21.05 10.04 -47.75
CA THR A 21 -22.22 10.70 -47.14
C THR A 21 -21.96 12.18 -46.88
N THR A 22 -22.80 13.02 -47.44
CA THR A 22 -22.82 14.49 -47.17
C THR A 22 -24.03 14.91 -46.28
N ALA A 23 -24.86 13.97 -45.90
CA ALA A 23 -26.01 14.20 -45.05
C ALA A 23 -25.60 14.48 -43.59
N THR A 24 -26.50 15.09 -42.82
CA THR A 24 -26.35 15.21 -41.36
C THR A 24 -26.53 13.84 -40.72
N ILE A 25 -25.79 13.61 -39.63
CA ILE A 25 -25.82 12.37 -38.84
C ILE A 25 -26.34 12.64 -37.43
N ASN A 26 -26.79 11.60 -36.78
CA ASN A 26 -27.02 11.59 -35.34
C ASN A 26 -25.80 10.93 -34.67
N MET A 27 -25.34 11.50 -33.56
CA MET A 27 -24.17 11.06 -32.83
C MET A 27 -24.50 10.85 -31.35
N GLN A 28 -23.93 9.82 -30.77
CA GLN A 28 -24.01 9.54 -29.36
C GLN A 28 -22.61 9.43 -28.78
N ILE A 29 -22.36 10.12 -27.66
CA ILE A 29 -21.11 10.06 -26.91
C ILE A 29 -21.40 9.41 -25.56
N ARG A 30 -20.70 8.31 -25.27
CA ARG A 30 -20.65 7.75 -23.93
C ARG A 30 -19.37 8.20 -23.25
N TRP A 31 -19.52 8.97 -22.21
CA TRP A 31 -18.41 9.49 -21.44
C TRP A 31 -17.81 8.42 -20.50
N PRO A 32 -16.59 8.63 -19.99
CA PRO A 32 -15.94 7.68 -19.08
C PRO A 32 -16.70 7.46 -17.76
N ASP A 33 -17.48 8.44 -17.30
CA ASP A 33 -18.35 8.33 -16.12
C ASP A 33 -19.63 7.53 -16.37
N GLY A 34 -19.88 7.14 -17.64
CA GLY A 34 -21.02 6.36 -18.06
C GLY A 34 -22.21 7.20 -18.53
N SER A 35 -22.16 8.52 -18.41
CA SER A 35 -23.19 9.41 -18.95
C SER A 35 -23.21 9.34 -20.49
N ILE A 36 -24.36 9.67 -21.09
CA ILE A 36 -24.56 9.61 -22.53
C ILE A 36 -25.17 10.91 -23.00
N ASP A 37 -24.47 11.56 -23.94
CA ASP A 37 -25.00 12.72 -24.67
C ASP A 37 -25.40 12.30 -26.10
N SER A 38 -26.51 12.82 -26.58
CA SER A 38 -27.06 12.54 -27.92
C SER A 38 -27.22 13.82 -28.70
N PHE A 39 -26.66 13.86 -29.89
CA PHE A 39 -26.70 15.02 -30.81
C PHE A 39 -27.38 14.61 -32.11
N GLN A 40 -28.30 15.45 -32.57
CA GLN A 40 -29.02 15.25 -33.81
C GLN A 40 -28.56 16.25 -34.88
N LYS A 41 -28.64 15.84 -36.15
CA LYS A 41 -28.38 16.68 -37.32
C LYS A 41 -26.96 17.29 -37.33
N ILE A 42 -25.94 16.55 -36.91
CA ILE A 42 -24.54 16.98 -36.99
C ILE A 42 -24.09 16.91 -38.45
N SER A 43 -23.57 18.03 -38.96
CA SER A 43 -23.06 18.09 -40.35
C SER A 43 -21.79 17.24 -40.49
N THR A 44 -21.70 16.50 -41.61
CA THR A 44 -20.53 15.71 -41.96
C THR A 44 -19.39 16.58 -42.52
N ASN A 45 -18.18 16.00 -42.66
CA ASN A 45 -16.97 16.69 -43.16
C ASN A 45 -16.53 17.90 -42.34
N LYS A 46 -16.80 17.89 -41.05
CA LYS A 46 -16.46 18.95 -40.10
C LYS A 46 -15.77 18.38 -38.88
N ARG A 47 -15.06 19.26 -38.17
CA ARG A 47 -14.48 18.97 -36.86
C ARG A 47 -15.30 19.66 -35.79
N TYR A 48 -15.56 18.95 -34.69
CA TYR A 48 -16.29 19.47 -33.54
C TYR A 48 -15.48 19.26 -32.27
N VAL A 49 -15.52 20.26 -31.39
CA VAL A 49 -15.17 20.09 -29.96
C VAL A 49 -16.45 19.88 -29.19
N ILE A 50 -16.47 18.84 -28.40
CA ILE A 50 -17.57 18.52 -27.50
C ILE A 50 -16.97 18.34 -26.12
N ASP A 51 -17.47 19.11 -25.16
CA ASP A 51 -17.06 19.09 -23.76
C ASP A 51 -18.21 18.49 -22.94
N GLN A 52 -17.92 17.55 -22.06
CA GLN A 52 -18.90 16.92 -21.19
C GLN A 52 -19.59 17.92 -20.26
N GLN A 53 -18.90 19.00 -19.84
CA GLN A 53 -19.47 20.04 -18.99
C GLN A 53 -20.35 21.01 -19.76
N ASN A 54 -20.18 21.12 -21.07
CA ASN A 54 -20.97 21.94 -21.96
C ASN A 54 -21.20 21.19 -23.28
N PRO A 55 -22.16 20.27 -23.29
CA PRO A 55 -22.33 19.30 -24.39
C PRO A 55 -22.96 19.92 -25.64
N LYS A 56 -22.53 21.11 -26.09
CA LYS A 56 -22.86 21.66 -27.38
C LYS A 56 -21.72 21.43 -28.36
N PRO A 57 -21.95 20.75 -29.50
CA PRO A 57 -20.95 20.59 -30.52
C PRO A 57 -20.51 21.95 -31.06
N VAL A 58 -19.27 22.36 -30.82
CA VAL A 58 -18.71 23.60 -31.36
C VAL A 58 -17.87 23.24 -32.58
N GLU A 59 -18.25 23.78 -33.74
CA GLU A 59 -17.48 23.53 -34.95
C GLU A 59 -16.12 24.20 -34.86
N MET A 60 -15.05 23.41 -35.04
CA MET A 60 -13.69 23.92 -35.18
C MET A 60 -13.48 24.41 -36.60
N ARG A 61 -13.31 25.70 -36.76
CA ARG A 61 -12.86 26.26 -38.05
C ARG A 61 -11.42 25.84 -38.32
N SER A 62 -11.15 25.51 -39.57
CA SER A 62 -9.76 25.31 -40.02
C SER A 62 -8.96 26.61 -39.80
N ARG A 63 -7.79 26.50 -39.16
CA ARG A 63 -6.90 27.66 -39.05
C ARG A 63 -6.26 27.88 -40.39
N ASN A 64 -6.35 29.09 -40.87
CA ASN A 64 -5.71 29.50 -42.13
C ASN A 64 -4.26 29.95 -41.95
N GLU A 65 -3.81 30.13 -40.70
CA GLU A 65 -2.43 30.57 -40.41
C GLU A 65 -1.70 29.52 -39.56
N PRO A 66 -0.40 29.33 -39.81
CA PRO A 66 0.43 28.46 -38.98
C PRO A 66 0.49 29.01 -37.57
N ILE A 67 0.53 28.07 -36.59
CA ILE A 67 0.73 28.45 -35.20
C ILE A 67 2.23 28.67 -34.99
N GLU A 68 2.63 29.89 -34.69
CA GLU A 68 3.94 30.12 -34.09
C GLU A 68 3.91 29.65 -32.63
N LEU A 69 4.72 28.64 -32.34
CA LEU A 69 4.92 28.18 -30.97
C LEU A 69 5.90 29.15 -30.29
N SER A 70 5.37 29.97 -29.39
CA SER A 70 6.25 30.73 -28.50
C SER A 70 6.95 29.74 -27.53
N PRO A 71 8.23 29.98 -27.23
CA PRO A 71 8.90 29.19 -26.21
C PRO A 71 8.07 29.21 -24.93
N SER A 72 7.71 28.03 -24.41
CA SER A 72 7.01 27.93 -23.13
C SER A 72 7.93 28.46 -22.04
N ALA A 73 7.47 29.43 -21.26
CA ALA A 73 8.07 29.79 -19.98
C ALA A 73 7.83 28.74 -18.90
N ALA A 74 7.59 27.48 -19.30
CA ALA A 74 7.46 26.38 -18.36
C ALA A 74 8.72 26.34 -17.51
N GLN A 75 8.58 26.68 -16.25
CA GLN A 75 9.62 26.42 -15.26
C GLN A 75 9.97 24.94 -15.36
N ARG A 76 11.19 24.64 -15.77
CA ARG A 76 11.74 23.31 -15.55
C ARG A 76 11.79 23.15 -14.05
N ASN A 77 10.97 22.24 -13.52
CA ASN A 77 11.14 21.84 -12.13
C ASN A 77 12.60 21.39 -11.99
N GLU A 78 13.33 22.03 -11.11
CA GLU A 78 14.66 21.56 -10.71
C GLU A 78 14.54 20.09 -10.32
N PRO A 79 15.49 19.23 -10.72
CA PRO A 79 15.48 17.84 -10.31
C PRO A 79 15.42 17.79 -8.78
N GLN A 80 14.38 17.22 -8.23
CA GLN A 80 14.30 17.04 -6.78
C GLN A 80 15.43 16.11 -6.34
N SER A 81 16.16 16.50 -5.31
CA SER A 81 17.24 15.70 -4.72
C SER A 81 16.70 14.42 -4.04
N THR A 82 15.39 14.36 -3.83
CA THR A 82 14.69 13.27 -3.12
C THR A 82 13.63 12.66 -4.01
N ALA A 83 13.70 11.34 -4.18
CA ALA A 83 12.62 10.58 -4.81
C ALA A 83 11.59 10.19 -3.74
N ARG A 84 10.40 10.78 -3.83
CA ARG A 84 9.26 10.47 -2.98
C ARG A 84 8.40 9.40 -3.65
N THR A 85 8.21 8.27 -2.99
CA THR A 85 7.40 7.14 -3.48
C THR A 85 6.27 6.84 -2.49
N PRO A 86 5.09 7.40 -2.69
CA PRO A 86 3.93 7.14 -1.84
C PRO A 86 3.31 5.77 -2.13
N ALA A 87 2.87 5.08 -1.08
CA ALA A 87 2.17 3.80 -1.20
C ALA A 87 0.71 4.03 -1.60
N ILE A 88 0.33 3.61 -2.79
CA ILE A 88 -1.06 3.60 -3.24
C ILE A 88 -1.79 2.40 -2.66
N THR A 89 -1.20 1.21 -2.78
CA THR A 89 -1.66 0.00 -2.08
C THR A 89 -1.02 -0.09 -0.71
N LEU A 90 -1.81 -0.38 0.31
CA LEU A 90 -1.32 -0.44 1.68
C LEU A 90 -0.57 -1.76 1.95
N PHE A 91 0.62 -1.64 2.50
CA PHE A 91 1.45 -2.76 2.95
C PHE A 91 1.69 -2.64 4.44
N LYS A 92 1.46 -3.72 5.17
CA LYS A 92 1.78 -3.75 6.60
C LYS A 92 3.29 -3.72 6.80
N ALA A 93 3.77 -2.73 7.53
CA ALA A 93 5.16 -2.72 7.96
C ALA A 93 5.38 -3.78 9.07
N PRO A 94 6.54 -4.42 9.11
CA PRO A 94 6.88 -5.31 10.21
C PRO A 94 7.01 -4.52 11.52
N ASN A 95 6.79 -5.19 12.64
CA ASN A 95 7.09 -4.62 13.95
C ASN A 95 8.61 -4.66 14.18
N PHE A 96 9.18 -3.50 14.46
CA PHE A 96 10.59 -3.35 14.81
C PHE A 96 10.74 -3.44 16.32
N THR A 97 11.62 -4.31 16.79
CA THR A 97 11.87 -4.52 18.22
C THR A 97 13.26 -4.03 18.58
N PHE A 98 13.33 -3.19 19.58
CA PHE A 98 14.56 -2.62 20.12
C PHE A 98 14.66 -2.89 21.62
N GLN A 99 15.88 -3.01 22.12
CA GLN A 99 16.15 -2.98 23.55
C GLN A 99 16.68 -1.61 23.96
N THR A 100 16.16 -1.05 25.05
CA THR A 100 16.74 0.15 25.65
C THR A 100 18.02 -0.19 26.42
N LYS A 101 18.76 0.82 26.84
CA LYS A 101 19.95 0.62 27.69
C LYS A 101 19.61 -0.09 29.01
N GLU A 102 18.39 0.10 29.49
CA GLU A 102 17.84 -0.50 30.71
C GLU A 102 17.25 -1.90 30.47
N GLY A 103 17.44 -2.47 29.25
CA GLY A 103 16.94 -3.80 28.88
C GLY A 103 15.45 -3.87 28.57
N LYS A 104 14.72 -2.73 28.59
CA LYS A 104 13.30 -2.70 28.23
C LYS A 104 13.12 -2.90 26.74
N ARG A 105 12.17 -3.75 26.35
CA ARG A 105 11.81 -3.98 24.96
C ARG A 105 10.84 -2.91 24.48
N ILE A 106 11.19 -2.25 23.37
CA ILE A 106 10.31 -1.32 22.64
C ILE A 106 9.92 -1.98 21.31
N ILE A 107 8.63 -1.93 20.98
CA ILE A 107 8.09 -2.40 19.69
C ILE A 107 7.51 -1.16 18.98
N LEU A 108 7.90 -0.93 17.73
CA LEU A 108 7.41 0.19 16.91
C LEU A 108 6.78 -0.37 15.62
N PRO A 109 5.73 0.30 15.09
CA PRO A 109 5.05 1.50 15.57
C PRO A 109 4.13 1.27 16.79
N GLN A 110 3.85 2.35 17.53
CA GLN A 110 2.99 2.31 18.74
C GLN A 110 1.70 3.14 18.57
N GLY A 111 0.99 2.96 17.48
CA GLY A 111 -0.28 3.68 17.23
C GLY A 111 -0.11 5.15 16.85
N LYS A 112 1.12 5.56 16.49
CA LYS A 112 1.47 6.88 15.95
C LYS A 112 2.22 6.71 14.63
N PRO A 113 2.15 7.69 13.71
CA PRO A 113 3.04 7.71 12.57
C PRO A 113 4.50 7.65 13.00
N LEU A 114 5.29 6.83 12.31
CA LEU A 114 6.70 6.61 12.61
C LEU A 114 7.55 6.88 11.37
N LEU A 115 8.53 7.75 11.48
CA LEU A 115 9.61 7.90 10.51
C LEU A 115 10.79 7.02 10.91
N ILE A 116 11.19 6.10 10.03
CA ILE A 116 12.44 5.33 10.14
C ILE A 116 13.41 5.95 9.14
N ASN A 117 14.48 6.58 9.64
CA ASN A 117 15.50 7.22 8.82
C ASN A 117 16.81 6.40 8.85
N LEU A 118 17.31 6.02 7.69
CA LEU A 118 18.60 5.32 7.53
C LEU A 118 19.70 6.34 7.25
N TRP A 119 20.75 6.32 8.07
CA TRP A 119 21.85 7.27 7.99
C TRP A 119 23.22 6.66 8.30
N ALA A 120 24.29 7.35 7.89
CA ALA A 120 25.66 6.98 8.18
C ALA A 120 26.50 8.19 8.55
N THR A 121 27.58 8.01 9.33
CA THR A 121 28.45 9.13 9.77
C THR A 121 29.25 9.75 8.64
N TRP A 122 29.52 8.99 7.59
CA TRP A 122 30.21 9.45 6.37
C TRP A 122 29.28 10.12 5.35
N CYS A 123 27.98 10.08 5.56
CA CYS A 123 26.97 10.57 4.64
C CYS A 123 26.61 12.04 4.94
N ALA A 124 27.22 12.99 4.27
CA ALA A 124 26.95 14.41 4.49
C ALA A 124 25.49 14.83 4.32
N PRO A 125 24.73 14.36 3.29
CA PRO A 125 23.31 14.62 3.19
C PRO A 125 22.50 14.09 4.38
N CYS A 126 22.88 12.91 4.94
CA CYS A 126 22.24 12.35 6.12
C CYS A 126 22.40 13.23 7.36
N ILE A 127 23.63 13.76 7.56
CA ILE A 127 23.91 14.65 8.69
C ILE A 127 23.07 15.94 8.61
N LYS A 128 22.91 16.48 7.42
CA LYS A 128 22.04 17.64 7.16
C LYS A 128 20.58 17.32 7.47
N GLU A 129 20.09 16.16 7.04
CA GLU A 129 18.73 15.71 7.31
C GLU A 129 18.48 15.51 8.81
N LEU A 130 19.41 14.87 9.54
CA LEU A 130 19.31 14.72 10.98
C LEU A 130 19.30 16.06 11.70
N ALA A 131 20.08 17.06 11.22
CA ALA A 131 20.06 18.42 11.75
C ALA A 131 18.68 19.06 11.53
N ASP A 132 18.13 18.97 10.34
CA ASP A 132 16.80 19.50 9.99
C ASP A 132 15.70 18.86 10.84
N LEU A 133 15.73 17.54 11.03
CA LEU A 133 14.82 16.84 11.94
C LEU A 133 14.95 17.32 13.38
N SER A 134 16.18 17.62 13.84
CA SER A 134 16.43 18.13 15.19
C SER A 134 15.90 19.55 15.38
N ASP A 135 16.13 20.41 14.39
CA ASP A 135 15.68 21.81 14.44
C ASP A 135 14.15 21.93 14.42
N HIS A 136 13.46 20.91 13.88
CA HIS A 136 12.00 20.84 13.82
C HIS A 136 11.37 19.89 14.86
N GLU A 137 12.06 19.59 15.96
CA GLU A 137 11.57 18.67 17.00
C GLU A 137 10.15 19.01 17.48
N GLU A 138 9.91 20.27 17.86
CA GLU A 138 8.62 20.71 18.39
C GLU A 138 7.49 20.49 17.37
N LEU A 139 7.76 20.81 16.11
CA LEU A 139 6.80 20.66 15.01
C LEU A 139 6.46 19.19 14.75
N LEU A 140 7.45 18.30 14.76
CA LEU A 140 7.27 16.86 14.60
C LEU A 140 6.48 16.26 15.76
N ARG A 141 6.83 16.62 17.01
CA ARG A 141 6.10 16.20 18.21
C ARG A 141 4.64 16.66 18.20
N LYS A 142 4.40 17.93 17.82
CA LYS A 142 3.05 18.50 17.67
C LYS A 142 2.26 17.81 16.57
N SER A 143 2.92 17.37 15.50
CA SER A 143 2.31 16.62 14.41
C SER A 143 2.04 15.14 14.77
N GLY A 144 2.53 14.69 15.95
CA GLY A 144 2.36 13.33 16.44
C GLY A 144 3.23 12.30 15.73
N ILE A 145 4.30 12.73 15.04
CA ILE A 145 5.19 11.83 14.30
C ILE A 145 6.34 11.41 15.22
N ASP A 146 6.49 10.12 15.46
CA ASP A 146 7.66 9.55 16.12
C ASP A 146 8.80 9.38 15.09
N VAL A 147 10.05 9.61 15.52
CA VAL A 147 11.23 9.48 14.65
C VAL A 147 12.22 8.50 15.27
N ILE A 148 12.77 7.63 14.44
CA ILE A 148 13.91 6.79 14.79
C ILE A 148 14.99 6.88 13.72
N ALA A 149 16.21 7.25 14.12
CA ALA A 149 17.38 7.24 13.25
C ALA A 149 18.13 5.91 13.40
N ILE A 150 18.30 5.20 12.29
CA ILE A 150 18.97 3.91 12.22
C ILE A 150 20.33 4.08 11.53
N ASN A 151 21.40 3.95 12.30
CA ASN A 151 22.75 4.06 11.78
C ASN A 151 23.18 2.75 11.09
N VAL A 152 23.71 2.83 9.86
CA VAL A 152 24.11 1.67 9.05
C VAL A 152 25.63 1.49 8.94
N ASP A 153 26.44 2.28 9.65
CA ASP A 153 27.90 2.23 9.54
C ASP A 153 28.47 0.83 9.73
N GLN A 154 27.98 0.11 10.73
CA GLN A 154 28.48 -1.24 11.05
C GLN A 154 28.20 -2.29 9.97
N LEU A 155 27.21 -2.04 9.10
CA LEU A 155 26.87 -2.92 7.97
C LEU A 155 27.66 -2.60 6.70
N SER A 156 28.26 -1.41 6.64
CA SER A 156 29.03 -0.97 5.47
C SER A 156 30.46 -1.49 5.45
N ASN A 157 30.82 -2.40 6.34
CA ASN A 157 32.14 -3.03 6.45
C ASN A 157 33.28 -2.02 6.65
N THR A 158 33.07 -1.02 7.44
CA THR A 158 34.05 0.01 7.78
C THR A 158 34.44 -0.13 9.25
N ASP A 159 35.73 0.02 9.54
CA ASP A 159 36.30 0.15 10.89
C ASP A 159 35.88 1.50 11.52
N ILE A 160 34.57 1.78 11.53
CA ILE A 160 34.04 3.03 12.08
C ILE A 160 33.95 2.88 13.59
N ASP A 161 34.61 3.80 14.24
CA ASP A 161 34.59 3.93 15.69
C ASP A 161 33.14 4.20 16.17
N PRO A 162 32.56 3.37 17.03
CA PRO A 162 31.22 3.58 17.58
C PRO A 162 31.08 4.93 18.31
N GLU A 163 32.18 5.52 18.78
CA GLU A 163 32.17 6.85 19.42
C GLU A 163 31.76 7.94 18.45
N LYS A 164 32.13 7.87 17.16
CA LYS A 164 31.75 8.84 16.12
C LYS A 164 30.24 8.98 15.97
N ILE A 165 29.49 7.90 16.05
CA ILE A 165 28.02 7.91 15.99
C ILE A 165 27.48 8.76 17.14
N SER A 166 27.98 8.53 18.35
CA SER A 166 27.60 9.26 19.55
C SER A 166 28.00 10.74 19.48
N GLU A 167 29.17 11.06 18.94
CA GLU A 167 29.65 12.42 18.74
C GLU A 167 28.77 13.22 17.77
N VAL A 168 28.40 12.61 16.62
CA VAL A 168 27.51 13.23 15.64
C VAL A 168 26.16 13.54 16.28
N LEU A 169 25.54 12.57 16.93
CA LEU A 169 24.23 12.76 17.59
C LEU A 169 24.27 13.80 18.70
N LYS A 170 25.35 13.82 19.51
CA LYS A 170 25.56 14.85 20.53
C LYS A 170 25.73 16.24 19.93
N LYS A 171 26.56 16.38 18.87
CA LYS A 171 26.77 17.63 18.15
C LYS A 171 25.47 18.19 17.58
N LEU A 172 24.62 17.35 17.02
CA LEU A 172 23.30 17.71 16.50
C LEU A 172 22.25 17.89 17.59
N LYS A 173 22.56 17.56 18.84
CA LYS A 173 21.58 17.50 19.94
C LYS A 173 20.33 16.70 19.55
N PHE A 174 20.53 15.58 18.81
CA PHE A 174 19.45 14.81 18.21
C PHE A 174 18.46 14.30 19.27
N PRO A 175 17.19 14.77 19.24
CA PRO A 175 16.26 14.59 20.36
C PRO A 175 15.44 13.30 20.28
N PHE A 176 15.59 12.54 19.18
CA PHE A 176 14.79 11.35 18.92
C PHE A 176 15.57 10.06 19.20
N LEU A 177 14.89 8.93 19.08
CA LEU A 177 15.49 7.62 19.24
C LEU A 177 16.52 7.34 18.14
N ALA A 178 17.73 6.94 18.53
CA ALA A 178 18.76 6.50 17.59
C ALA A 178 19.24 5.09 17.95
N ARG A 179 19.46 4.24 16.94
CA ARG A 179 19.90 2.84 17.07
C ARG A 179 20.82 2.46 15.91
N ASN A 180 21.60 1.39 16.12
CA ASN A 180 22.37 0.79 15.05
C ASN A 180 21.50 -0.20 14.28
N ALA A 181 21.71 -0.27 12.99
CA ALA A 181 21.07 -1.23 12.11
C ALA A 181 21.53 -2.67 12.43
N THR A 182 20.65 -3.61 12.20
CA THR A 182 20.98 -5.03 12.12
C THR A 182 20.64 -5.56 10.73
N GLU A 183 21.36 -6.56 10.24
CA GLU A 183 21.06 -7.16 8.94
C GLU A 183 19.60 -7.56 8.78
N PRO A 184 18.95 -8.26 9.73
CA PRO A 184 17.53 -8.60 9.59
C PRO A 184 16.61 -7.39 9.48
N MET A 185 16.96 -6.25 10.10
CA MET A 185 16.18 -5.02 10.01
C MET A 185 16.28 -4.39 8.62
N ILE A 186 17.49 -4.33 8.06
CA ILE A 186 17.70 -3.81 6.71
C ILE A 186 17.02 -4.71 5.68
N ASP A 187 17.11 -6.03 5.83
CA ASP A 187 16.38 -6.98 4.98
C ASP A 187 14.86 -6.74 5.00
N LEU A 188 14.28 -6.43 6.16
CA LEU A 188 12.86 -6.11 6.27
C LEU A 188 12.51 -4.80 5.54
N LEU A 189 13.32 -3.76 5.69
CA LEU A 189 13.13 -2.48 5.01
C LEU A 189 13.34 -2.63 3.49
N GLN A 190 14.34 -3.40 3.06
CA GLN A 190 14.56 -3.72 1.66
C GLN A 190 13.35 -4.44 1.06
N ARG A 191 12.79 -5.43 1.74
CA ARG A 191 11.57 -6.13 1.28
C ARG A 191 10.36 -5.21 1.17
N LEU A 192 10.18 -4.27 2.11
CA LEU A 192 9.11 -3.26 2.02
C LEU A 192 9.30 -2.37 0.78
N HIS A 193 10.53 -1.93 0.53
CA HIS A 193 10.87 -1.16 -0.65
C HIS A 193 10.56 -1.93 -1.93
N ASP A 194 11.06 -3.16 -2.06
CA ASP A 194 10.89 -4.00 -3.24
C ASP A 194 9.40 -4.34 -3.49
N GLN A 195 8.63 -4.51 -2.42
CA GLN A 195 7.18 -4.72 -2.50
C GLN A 195 6.44 -3.51 -3.08
N LEU A 196 6.85 -2.29 -2.69
CA LEU A 196 6.23 -1.07 -3.18
C LEU A 196 6.65 -0.72 -4.60
N ILE A 197 7.94 -0.84 -4.90
CA ILE A 197 8.52 -0.40 -6.17
C ILE A 197 8.46 -1.49 -7.25
N GLY A 198 8.47 -2.76 -6.83
CA GLY A 198 8.46 -3.90 -7.76
C GLY A 198 9.81 -4.16 -8.45
N LEU A 199 10.88 -3.53 -7.98
CA LEU A 199 12.24 -3.67 -8.47
C LEU A 199 13.17 -3.96 -7.28
N ASN A 200 14.12 -4.87 -7.48
CA ASN A 200 15.15 -5.19 -6.49
C ASN A 200 16.33 -4.21 -6.64
N GLU A 201 16.14 -3.01 -6.14
CA GLU A 201 17.19 -1.98 -6.11
C GLU A 201 17.71 -1.81 -4.68
N PRO A 202 19.01 -1.70 -4.45
CA PRO A 202 19.55 -1.41 -3.14
C PRO A 202 19.02 -0.09 -2.59
N LEU A 203 18.77 -0.03 -1.30
CA LEU A 203 18.38 1.20 -0.62
C LEU A 203 19.57 2.18 -0.61
N PRO A 204 19.45 3.37 -1.21
CA PRO A 204 20.47 4.41 -1.07
C PRO A 204 20.46 4.98 0.35
N ILE A 205 21.54 5.69 0.73
CA ILE A 205 21.62 6.42 1.97
C ILE A 205 21.73 7.92 1.64
N PRO A 206 20.85 8.80 2.18
CA PRO A 206 19.76 8.49 3.10
C PRO A 206 18.54 7.85 2.42
N SER A 207 17.82 7.04 3.17
CA SER A 207 16.47 6.58 2.84
C SER A 207 15.60 6.65 4.09
N SER A 208 14.34 7.06 3.92
CA SER A 208 13.40 7.17 5.02
C SER A 208 12.09 6.48 4.69
N PHE A 209 11.49 5.84 5.71
CA PHE A 209 10.22 5.10 5.60
C PHE A 209 9.23 5.72 6.56
N LEU A 210 8.14 6.24 6.04
CA LEU A 210 7.02 6.72 6.84
C LEU A 210 5.99 5.61 6.99
N ILE A 211 5.77 5.20 8.24
CA ILE A 211 4.77 4.22 8.63
C ILE A 211 3.60 4.96 9.28
N ASP A 212 2.37 4.66 8.91
CA ASP A 212 1.18 5.30 9.48
C ASP A 212 0.86 4.79 10.91
N ALA A 213 -0.08 5.45 11.58
CA ALA A 213 -0.53 5.07 12.93
C ALA A 213 -1.14 3.65 13.00
N SER A 214 -1.63 3.13 11.88
CA SER A 214 -2.15 1.76 11.76
C SER A 214 -1.05 0.73 11.44
N GLY A 215 0.19 1.18 11.27
CA GLY A 215 1.34 0.35 10.96
C GLY A 215 1.46 -0.04 9.49
N ASN A 216 0.89 0.73 8.56
CA ASN A 216 1.08 0.52 7.13
C ASN A 216 2.19 1.44 6.60
N LEU A 217 2.95 0.95 5.62
CA LEU A 217 3.86 1.80 4.86
C LEU A 217 3.07 2.89 4.15
N SER A 218 3.44 4.15 4.39
CA SER A 218 2.81 5.33 3.79
C SER A 218 3.63 5.90 2.64
N VAL A 219 4.90 6.21 2.90
CA VAL A 219 5.80 6.80 1.89
C VAL A 219 7.23 6.30 2.09
N ILE A 220 7.95 6.07 0.99
CA ILE A 220 9.41 5.89 0.99
C ILE A 220 10.04 7.13 0.37
N TYR A 221 11.04 7.67 1.04
CA TYR A 221 11.89 8.75 0.55
C TYR A 221 13.29 8.19 0.27
N LYS A 222 13.82 8.44 -0.92
CA LYS A 222 15.20 8.13 -1.31
C LYS A 222 15.93 9.44 -1.56
N GLY A 223 16.91 9.74 -0.75
CA GLY A 223 17.57 11.04 -0.64
C GLY A 223 17.05 11.85 0.56
N PRO A 224 17.66 13.03 0.81
CA PRO A 224 17.33 13.85 1.98
C PRO A 224 15.89 14.35 1.91
N LEU A 225 15.14 14.11 2.97
CA LEU A 225 13.73 14.46 3.09
C LEU A 225 13.58 15.86 3.72
N GLU A 226 12.52 16.57 3.38
CA GLU A 226 12.13 17.85 3.98
C GLU A 226 11.00 17.64 4.99
N VAL A 227 11.10 18.31 6.16
CA VAL A 227 10.16 18.13 7.27
C VAL A 227 8.74 18.54 6.89
N ASP A 228 8.56 19.62 6.11
CA ASP A 228 7.23 20.05 5.66
C ASP A 228 6.56 19.00 4.78
N GLN A 229 7.33 18.34 3.90
CA GLN A 229 6.83 17.24 3.07
C GLN A 229 6.45 16.02 3.92
N LEU A 230 7.26 15.68 4.92
CA LEU A 230 6.95 14.60 5.87
C LEU A 230 5.62 14.83 6.59
N ILE A 231 5.40 16.07 7.08
CA ILE A 231 4.17 16.43 7.78
C ILE A 231 2.97 16.38 6.84
N ALA A 232 3.12 16.83 5.60
CA ALA A 232 2.08 16.75 4.59
C ALA A 232 1.71 15.29 4.25
N ASP A 233 2.66 14.37 4.38
CA ASP A 233 2.50 12.96 4.03
C ASP A 233 2.00 12.07 5.18
N LYS A 234 1.92 12.57 6.42
CA LYS A 234 1.58 11.75 7.59
C LYS A 234 0.28 10.96 7.45
N ASP A 235 -0.71 11.54 6.75
CA ASP A 235 -2.02 10.94 6.53
C ASP A 235 -2.19 10.38 5.11
N HIS A 236 -1.06 10.20 4.37
CA HIS A 236 -1.11 9.79 2.96
C HIS A 236 -1.81 8.44 2.76
N SER A 237 -1.61 7.48 3.64
CA SER A 237 -2.19 6.13 3.59
C SER A 237 -3.68 6.07 3.94
N THR A 238 -4.26 7.16 4.47
CA THR A 238 -5.67 7.19 4.86
C THR A 238 -6.62 7.27 3.65
N GLY A 239 -7.88 6.89 3.87
CA GLY A 239 -8.94 7.01 2.86
C GLY A 239 -8.93 5.90 1.80
N THR A 240 -9.69 6.13 0.75
CA THR A 240 -9.88 5.20 -0.36
C THR A 240 -8.66 5.14 -1.29
N LEU A 241 -8.58 4.06 -2.09
CA LEU A 241 -7.56 3.92 -3.15
C LEU A 241 -7.52 5.17 -4.06
N ASN A 242 -8.68 5.66 -4.49
CA ASN A 242 -8.74 6.84 -5.37
C ASN A 242 -8.19 8.10 -4.72
N GLU A 243 -8.44 8.30 -3.42
CA GLU A 243 -7.88 9.44 -2.68
C GLU A 243 -6.37 9.32 -2.54
N ARG A 244 -5.84 8.11 -2.31
CA ARG A 244 -4.39 7.85 -2.27
C ARG A 244 -3.74 8.10 -3.63
N ILE A 245 -4.38 7.65 -4.73
CA ILE A 245 -3.91 7.93 -6.10
C ILE A 245 -3.81 9.43 -6.36
N ILE A 246 -4.83 10.22 -5.97
CA ILE A 246 -4.82 11.68 -6.16
C ILE A 246 -3.68 12.32 -5.36
N ARG A 247 -3.51 11.94 -4.09
CA ARG A 247 -2.45 12.47 -3.23
C ARG A 247 -1.06 12.07 -3.69
N SER A 248 -0.95 10.94 -4.41
CA SER A 248 0.31 10.45 -4.99
C SER A 248 0.69 11.15 -6.30
N ALA A 249 -0.28 11.73 -7.00
CA ALA A 249 -0.06 12.31 -8.32
C ALA A 249 0.78 13.58 -8.23
N GLN A 250 1.85 13.66 -9.02
CA GLN A 250 2.68 14.86 -9.15
C GLN A 250 1.91 16.02 -9.82
N ILE A 251 1.00 15.68 -10.71
CA ILE A 251 0.12 16.65 -11.37
C ILE A 251 -1.26 16.53 -10.73
N LYS A 252 -1.76 17.63 -10.17
CA LYS A 252 -3.09 17.68 -9.56
C LYS A 252 -4.16 17.34 -10.59
N GLY A 253 -5.00 16.38 -10.25
CA GLY A 253 -6.12 15.93 -11.07
C GLY A 253 -7.40 15.79 -10.25
N THR A 254 -8.46 15.36 -10.91
CA THR A 254 -9.73 15.02 -10.26
C THR A 254 -10.08 13.55 -10.54
N THR A 255 -10.75 12.91 -9.60
CA THR A 255 -11.26 11.55 -9.80
C THR A 255 -12.60 11.56 -10.51
N ILE A 256 -12.82 10.54 -11.34
CA ILE A 256 -14.12 10.25 -11.91
C ILE A 256 -14.99 9.57 -10.85
N LYS A 257 -15.94 10.30 -10.28
CA LYS A 257 -16.88 9.79 -9.27
C LYS A 257 -18.04 9.04 -9.92
N HIS A 258 -17.77 7.93 -10.59
CA HIS A 258 -18.80 7.09 -11.18
C HIS A 258 -18.80 5.69 -10.51
N PRO A 259 -19.96 5.09 -10.15
CA PRO A 259 -20.00 3.81 -9.43
C PRO A 259 -19.19 2.68 -10.10
N LYS A 260 -19.26 2.55 -11.43
CA LYS A 260 -18.47 1.56 -12.17
C LYS A 260 -16.96 1.82 -12.14
N SER A 261 -16.53 3.09 -12.10
CA SER A 261 -15.12 3.45 -11.97
C SER A 261 -14.61 3.12 -10.57
N MET A 262 -15.40 3.44 -9.55
CA MET A 262 -15.08 3.12 -8.16
C MET A 262 -15.03 1.60 -7.93
N GLN A 263 -15.99 0.84 -8.49
CA GLN A 263 -16.00 -0.61 -8.40
C GLN A 263 -14.74 -1.22 -9.06
N ARG A 264 -14.36 -0.77 -10.24
CA ARG A 264 -13.13 -1.24 -10.92
C ARG A 264 -11.87 -0.95 -10.13
N SER A 265 -11.80 0.19 -9.44
CA SER A 265 -10.69 0.52 -8.56
C SER A 265 -10.63 -0.41 -7.36
N SER A 266 -11.78 -0.71 -6.75
CA SER A 266 -11.91 -1.67 -5.65
C SER A 266 -11.51 -3.08 -6.08
N ASP A 267 -12.00 -3.55 -7.23
CA ASP A 267 -11.66 -4.87 -7.80
C ASP A 267 -10.16 -4.98 -8.08
N HIS A 268 -9.55 -3.90 -8.58
CA HIS A 268 -8.12 -3.86 -8.85
C HIS A 268 -7.30 -3.94 -7.54
N GLU A 269 -7.67 -3.17 -6.51
CA GLU A 269 -7.02 -3.22 -5.20
C GLU A 269 -7.18 -4.59 -4.54
N ALA A 270 -8.37 -5.19 -4.60
CA ALA A 270 -8.61 -6.55 -4.14
C ALA A 270 -7.70 -7.58 -4.83
N SER A 271 -7.51 -7.43 -6.14
CA SER A 271 -6.60 -8.29 -6.92
C SER A 271 -5.14 -8.14 -6.48
N ILE A 272 -4.67 -6.90 -6.21
CA ILE A 272 -3.32 -6.65 -5.72
C ILE A 272 -3.13 -7.31 -4.35
N HIS A 273 -4.04 -7.06 -3.41
CA HIS A 273 -3.98 -7.69 -2.10
C HIS A 273 -4.05 -9.21 -2.16
N SER A 274 -4.90 -9.78 -3.02
CA SER A 274 -5.00 -11.24 -3.22
C SER A 274 -3.68 -11.83 -3.72
N ARG A 275 -3.00 -11.16 -4.65
CA ARG A 275 -1.67 -11.57 -5.14
C ARG A 275 -0.61 -11.54 -4.03
N HIS A 276 -0.57 -10.46 -3.21
CA HIS A 276 0.35 -10.37 -2.08
C HIS A 276 0.03 -11.40 -1.01
N GLY A 277 -1.24 -11.63 -0.70
CA GLY A 277 -1.67 -12.69 0.23
C GLY A 277 -1.17 -14.07 -0.19
N ARG A 278 -1.24 -14.37 -1.49
CA ARG A 278 -0.69 -15.62 -2.05
C ARG A 278 0.83 -15.70 -1.90
N ASN A 279 1.55 -14.64 -2.23
CA ASN A 279 3.01 -14.63 -2.11
C ASN A 279 3.45 -14.86 -0.66
N TRP A 280 2.80 -14.23 0.31
CA TRP A 280 3.07 -14.45 1.73
C TRP A 280 2.71 -15.86 2.20
N LEU A 281 1.60 -16.41 1.70
CA LEU A 281 1.20 -17.79 1.99
C LEU A 281 2.27 -18.79 1.51
N MET A 282 2.75 -18.61 0.29
CA MET A 282 3.82 -19.44 -0.30
C MET A 282 5.15 -19.28 0.43
N ALA A 283 5.44 -18.09 0.94
CA ALA A 283 6.63 -17.82 1.75
C ALA A 283 6.53 -18.32 3.21
N GLY A 284 5.38 -18.91 3.60
CA GLY A 284 5.18 -19.39 4.97
C GLY A 284 4.88 -18.31 6.00
N ASN A 285 4.70 -17.05 5.57
CA ASN A 285 4.33 -15.95 6.46
C ASN A 285 2.80 -15.82 6.52
N MET A 286 2.21 -16.50 7.52
CA MET A 286 0.75 -16.54 7.67
C MET A 286 0.17 -15.21 8.11
N GLU A 287 0.88 -14.41 8.90
CA GLU A 287 0.41 -13.08 9.33
C GLU A 287 0.24 -12.14 8.13
N GLY A 288 1.26 -12.04 7.29
CA GLY A 288 1.21 -11.25 6.06
C GLY A 288 0.11 -11.74 5.10
N SER A 289 -0.04 -13.06 4.99
CA SER A 289 -1.08 -13.67 4.17
C SER A 289 -2.49 -13.32 4.66
N ILE A 290 -2.75 -13.48 5.96
CA ILE A 290 -4.04 -13.15 6.60
C ILE A 290 -4.34 -11.65 6.41
N TYR A 291 -3.35 -10.79 6.64
CA TYR A 291 -3.53 -9.35 6.44
C TYR A 291 -4.02 -9.02 5.02
N HIS A 292 -3.28 -9.47 4.01
CA HIS A 292 -3.60 -9.13 2.63
C HIS A 292 -4.91 -9.78 2.14
N TYR A 293 -5.17 -11.05 2.49
CA TYR A 293 -6.45 -11.65 2.12
C TYR A 293 -7.63 -11.04 2.89
N SER A 294 -7.45 -10.54 4.12
CA SER A 294 -8.48 -9.80 4.84
C SER A 294 -8.81 -8.47 4.15
N MET A 295 -7.78 -7.74 3.69
CA MET A 295 -7.98 -6.52 2.91
C MET A 295 -8.70 -6.81 1.59
N ALA A 296 -8.28 -7.85 0.86
CA ALA A 296 -8.93 -8.28 -0.38
C ALA A 296 -10.39 -8.67 -0.14
N HIS A 297 -10.68 -9.40 0.93
CA HIS A 297 -12.05 -9.80 1.29
C HIS A 297 -12.93 -8.60 1.68
N GLY A 298 -12.37 -7.61 2.34
CA GLY A 298 -13.09 -6.36 2.65
C GLY A 298 -13.50 -5.58 1.40
N LEU A 299 -12.70 -5.66 0.33
CA LEU A 299 -12.95 -5.00 -0.96
C LEU A 299 -13.87 -5.83 -1.88
N ASP A 300 -13.76 -7.15 -1.84
CA ASP A 300 -14.58 -8.10 -2.62
C ASP A 300 -15.03 -9.27 -1.73
N PRO A 301 -16.05 -9.07 -0.89
CA PRO A 301 -16.55 -10.10 0.02
C PRO A 301 -17.28 -11.25 -0.68
N GLN A 302 -17.66 -11.10 -1.95
CA GLN A 302 -18.34 -12.13 -2.73
C GLN A 302 -17.37 -13.12 -3.40
N SER A 303 -16.09 -12.81 -3.44
CA SER A 303 -15.08 -13.67 -4.04
C SER A 303 -14.85 -14.94 -3.22
N GLN A 304 -15.34 -16.06 -3.74
CA GLN A 304 -15.13 -17.38 -3.12
C GLN A 304 -13.63 -17.75 -3.05
N THR A 305 -12.85 -17.34 -4.06
CA THR A 305 -11.40 -17.59 -4.09
C THR A 305 -10.68 -16.86 -2.97
N ILE A 306 -10.99 -15.58 -2.75
CA ILE A 306 -10.38 -14.78 -1.67
C ILE A 306 -10.76 -15.34 -0.32
N SER A 307 -12.04 -15.63 -0.11
CA SER A 307 -12.56 -16.22 1.13
C SER A 307 -11.91 -17.57 1.44
N SER A 308 -11.73 -18.42 0.43
CA SER A 308 -11.09 -19.73 0.59
C SER A 308 -9.61 -19.61 0.95
N ASN A 309 -8.89 -18.69 0.33
CA ASN A 309 -7.47 -18.47 0.63
C ASN A 309 -7.28 -17.81 2.02
N LEU A 310 -8.19 -16.93 2.43
CA LEU A 310 -8.19 -16.37 3.77
C LEU A 310 -8.40 -17.47 4.83
N ALA A 311 -9.37 -18.38 4.59
CA ALA A 311 -9.59 -19.54 5.45
C ALA A 311 -8.34 -20.41 5.55
N LEU A 312 -7.70 -20.73 4.41
CA LEU A 312 -6.48 -21.52 4.37
C LEU A 312 -5.34 -20.87 5.16
N SER A 313 -5.15 -19.55 5.02
CA SER A 313 -4.14 -18.81 5.78
C SER A 313 -4.38 -18.91 7.29
N HIS A 314 -5.62 -18.78 7.72
CA HIS A 314 -6.00 -18.99 9.12
C HIS A 314 -5.76 -20.43 9.59
N PHE A 315 -6.08 -21.44 8.80
CA PHE A 315 -5.86 -22.85 9.17
C PHE A 315 -4.37 -23.18 9.30
N ASN A 316 -3.55 -22.68 8.40
CA ASN A 316 -2.09 -22.85 8.46
C ASN A 316 -1.50 -22.14 9.69
N MET A 317 -1.96 -20.93 10.01
CA MET A 317 -1.55 -20.21 11.22
C MET A 317 -1.96 -21.00 12.49
N ALA A 318 -3.17 -21.54 12.52
CA ALA A 318 -3.64 -22.36 13.63
C ALA A 318 -2.78 -23.61 13.83
N ALA A 319 -2.41 -24.28 12.74
CA ALA A 319 -1.52 -25.46 12.79
C ALA A 319 -0.12 -25.11 13.33
N GLN A 320 0.48 -24.00 12.86
CA GLN A 320 1.76 -23.51 13.35
C GLN A 320 1.73 -23.17 14.86
N LEU A 321 0.68 -22.51 15.32
CA LEU A 321 0.53 -22.11 16.72
C LEU A 321 0.25 -23.31 17.62
N ASN A 322 -0.54 -24.28 17.16
CA ASN A 322 -0.79 -25.51 17.91
C ASN A 322 0.49 -26.34 18.11
N SER A 323 1.33 -26.42 17.08
CA SER A 323 2.63 -27.10 17.20
C SER A 323 3.59 -26.41 18.19
N LYS A 324 3.40 -25.11 18.46
CA LYS A 324 4.15 -24.30 19.43
C LYS A 324 3.48 -24.22 20.80
N THR A 325 2.52 -25.08 21.08
CA THR A 325 1.74 -25.11 22.35
C THR A 325 0.94 -23.84 22.66
N ASN A 326 0.68 -22.99 21.68
CA ASN A 326 -0.19 -21.82 21.85
C ASN A 326 -1.64 -22.15 21.41
N GLN A 327 -2.32 -22.97 22.21
CA GLN A 327 -3.64 -23.50 21.87
C GLN A 327 -4.73 -22.42 21.81
N ILE A 328 -4.65 -21.38 22.63
CA ILE A 328 -5.64 -20.27 22.61
C ILE A 328 -5.63 -19.57 21.26
N ALA A 329 -4.45 -19.20 20.78
CA ALA A 329 -4.33 -18.54 19.48
C ALA A 329 -4.68 -19.51 18.32
N ALA A 330 -4.31 -20.79 18.43
CA ALA A 330 -4.70 -21.80 17.43
C ALA A 330 -6.22 -21.93 17.31
N ILE A 331 -6.95 -21.99 18.42
CA ILE A 331 -8.42 -22.03 18.46
C ILE A 331 -9.02 -20.79 17.79
N PHE A 332 -8.48 -19.60 18.09
CA PHE A 332 -8.93 -18.36 17.46
C PHE A 332 -8.82 -18.44 15.93
N HIS A 333 -7.68 -18.91 15.42
CA HIS A 333 -7.45 -19.01 13.98
C HIS A 333 -8.29 -20.14 13.34
N TYR A 334 -8.47 -21.31 13.98
CA TYR A 334 -9.39 -22.32 13.47
C TYR A 334 -10.81 -21.78 13.36
N ARG A 335 -11.32 -21.12 14.39
CA ARG A 335 -12.66 -20.51 14.36
C ARG A 335 -12.78 -19.42 13.30
N SER A 336 -11.73 -18.60 13.12
CA SER A 336 -11.69 -17.54 12.10
C SER A 336 -11.76 -18.13 10.69
N GLY A 337 -10.97 -19.17 10.40
CA GLY A 337 -11.02 -19.86 9.11
C GLY A 337 -12.36 -20.54 8.83
N LEU A 338 -12.96 -21.15 9.87
CA LEU A 338 -14.28 -21.80 9.75
C LEU A 338 -15.43 -20.84 9.50
N LYS A 339 -15.29 -19.53 9.72
CA LYS A 339 -16.28 -18.53 9.28
C LYS A 339 -16.39 -18.48 7.76
N TYR A 340 -15.28 -18.67 7.05
CA TYR A 340 -15.19 -18.63 5.59
C TYR A 340 -15.37 -20.01 4.94
N GLN A 341 -14.90 -21.06 5.60
CA GLN A 341 -15.07 -22.46 5.17
C GLN A 341 -15.67 -23.32 6.29
N PRO A 342 -16.97 -23.16 6.59
CA PRO A 342 -17.60 -23.83 7.71
C PRO A 342 -17.62 -25.36 7.61
N LYS A 343 -17.51 -25.94 6.40
CA LYS A 343 -17.50 -27.39 6.17
C LYS A 343 -16.10 -28.01 6.06
N ASN A 344 -15.01 -27.26 6.40
CA ASN A 344 -13.67 -27.82 6.37
C ASN A 344 -13.48 -28.88 7.45
N GLN A 345 -13.46 -30.15 7.02
CA GLN A 345 -13.41 -31.30 7.93
C GLN A 345 -12.13 -31.34 8.76
N ALA A 346 -10.97 -31.06 8.14
CA ALA A 346 -9.68 -31.07 8.83
C ALA A 346 -9.62 -29.99 9.94
N ALA A 347 -10.07 -28.78 9.65
CA ALA A 347 -10.10 -27.70 10.64
C ALA A 347 -11.06 -27.98 11.79
N ARG A 348 -12.25 -28.54 11.51
CA ARG A 348 -13.21 -28.96 12.54
C ARG A 348 -12.64 -30.07 13.42
N ASN A 349 -12.01 -31.08 12.82
CA ASN A 349 -11.39 -32.17 13.55
C ASN A 349 -10.27 -31.66 14.48
N ASN A 350 -9.36 -30.82 13.95
CA ASN A 350 -8.28 -30.28 14.74
C ASN A 350 -8.77 -29.41 15.90
N LEU A 351 -9.77 -28.57 15.65
CA LEU A 351 -10.38 -27.76 16.70
C LEU A 351 -11.08 -28.62 17.76
N ALA A 352 -11.85 -29.64 17.33
CA ALA A 352 -12.51 -30.58 18.24
C ALA A 352 -11.48 -31.32 19.12
N TRP A 353 -10.37 -31.74 18.52
CA TRP A 353 -9.30 -32.40 19.24
C TRP A 353 -8.70 -31.51 20.33
N ILE A 354 -8.35 -30.25 20.01
CA ILE A 354 -7.80 -29.30 21.01
C ILE A 354 -8.82 -29.10 22.15
N LEU A 355 -10.09 -28.88 21.83
CA LEU A 355 -11.16 -28.64 22.83
C LEU A 355 -11.44 -29.87 23.69
N ALA A 356 -11.21 -31.09 23.20
CA ALA A 356 -11.40 -32.32 23.94
C ALA A 356 -10.22 -32.67 24.85
N THR A 357 -8.98 -32.42 24.38
CA THR A 357 -7.75 -33.00 24.96
C THR A 357 -6.84 -32.00 25.66
N SER A 358 -7.14 -30.68 25.61
CA SER A 358 -6.31 -29.69 26.28
C SER A 358 -6.11 -29.98 27.77
N SER A 359 -4.87 -29.85 28.23
CA SER A 359 -4.53 -29.90 29.64
C SER A 359 -5.02 -28.67 30.42
N GLU A 360 -5.25 -27.55 29.74
CA GLU A 360 -5.74 -26.32 30.32
C GLU A 360 -7.27 -26.35 30.42
N GLU A 361 -7.79 -26.31 31.64
CA GLU A 361 -9.22 -26.42 31.92
C GLU A 361 -10.05 -25.31 31.27
N GLN A 362 -9.50 -24.09 31.20
CA GLN A 362 -10.09 -22.92 30.53
C GLN A 362 -10.25 -23.08 29.01
N ILE A 363 -9.47 -23.95 28.38
CA ILE A 363 -9.51 -24.26 26.95
C ILE A 363 -10.47 -25.42 26.68
N ARG A 364 -10.56 -26.38 27.63
CA ARG A 364 -11.30 -27.62 27.45
C ARG A 364 -12.80 -27.36 27.34
N ASN A 365 -13.40 -27.80 26.23
CA ASN A 365 -14.84 -27.69 25.98
C ASN A 365 -15.37 -29.00 25.32
N PRO A 366 -15.61 -30.05 26.13
CA PRO A 366 -16.05 -31.35 25.63
C PRO A 366 -17.40 -31.31 24.90
N LYS A 367 -18.31 -30.43 25.32
CA LYS A 367 -19.60 -30.25 24.65
C LYS A 367 -19.47 -29.74 23.22
N GLU A 368 -18.65 -28.73 23.00
CA GLU A 368 -18.39 -28.19 21.67
C GLU A 368 -17.59 -29.19 20.80
N ALA A 369 -16.60 -29.87 21.39
CA ALA A 369 -15.86 -30.93 20.73
C ALA A 369 -16.76 -32.07 20.23
N LEU A 370 -17.67 -32.59 21.09
CA LEU A 370 -18.60 -33.63 20.72
C LEU A 370 -19.55 -33.18 19.62
N LYS A 371 -20.06 -31.95 19.68
CA LYS A 371 -20.93 -31.38 18.63
C LYS A 371 -20.21 -31.37 17.27
N MET A 372 -18.95 -30.96 17.24
CA MET A 372 -18.14 -30.95 16.00
C MET A 372 -17.87 -32.35 15.47
N ALA A 373 -17.52 -33.30 16.35
CA ALA A 373 -17.32 -34.71 16.00
C ALA A 373 -18.58 -35.36 15.41
N ASN A 374 -19.73 -35.11 15.99
CA ASN A 374 -21.01 -35.64 15.47
C ASN A 374 -21.36 -35.07 14.09
N LEU A 375 -21.08 -33.77 13.85
CA LEU A 375 -21.27 -33.16 12.52
C LEU A 375 -20.34 -33.78 11.48
N LEU A 376 -19.09 -34.08 11.86
CA LEU A 376 -18.12 -34.74 10.98
C LEU A 376 -18.56 -36.15 10.58
N ASN A 377 -19.02 -36.96 11.56
CA ASN A 377 -19.51 -38.31 11.31
C ASN A 377 -20.73 -38.32 10.38
N GLN A 378 -21.70 -37.41 10.60
CA GLN A 378 -22.87 -37.31 9.72
C GLN A 378 -22.52 -36.91 8.27
N GLU A 379 -21.42 -36.19 8.05
CA GLU A 379 -20.96 -35.80 6.72
C GLU A 379 -20.12 -36.92 6.05
N THR A 380 -19.47 -37.77 6.82
CA THR A 380 -18.71 -38.93 6.30
C THR A 380 -19.56 -40.14 6.00
N ASP A 381 -20.62 -40.38 6.81
CA ASP A 381 -21.55 -41.50 6.59
C ASP A 381 -22.47 -41.31 5.38
N LYS A 382 -22.47 -40.13 4.76
CA LYS A 382 -23.20 -39.82 3.52
C LYS A 382 -22.37 -39.98 2.22
N LYS A 383 -21.11 -40.41 2.35
CA LYS A 383 -20.24 -40.76 1.24
C LYS A 383 -20.06 -42.27 1.13
#